data_4086ae4ed2f1ce099071d1771f515c30
#
_entry.id   4086ae4ed2f1ce099071d1771f515c30
#
_cell.length_a   1.000
_cell.length_b   1.000
_cell.length_c   1.000
_cell.angle_alpha   90.00
_cell.angle_beta   90.00
_cell.angle_gamma   90.00
#
_symmetry.space_group_name_H-M   'P 1'
#
loop_
_entity.id
_entity.type
_entity.pdbx_description
1 polymer ?
#
loop_
_entity_poly.entity_id
_entity_poly.type
_entity_poly.pdbx_seq_one_letter_code
_entity_poly.pdbx_strand_id
1 'polypeptide(L)'
;MKTLNLFMLIAVCLMAFAACSSDDGPSIDTTPADIRITFAKPAGYSGELTLTDIKLTLTDINTGKETPFNAPVAEDMAVTLKNVAGGYYRISATGKMGYRNSDLVEKTVDVAAYSDGTVLSRENAAVSLALQVSSQPDPDSEDIAYRGFVMAEIFCAGTANAQGGYYYADKYFVIYNNTDHVLYADSLVIAE
;
A
#
# COMPACT_ATOMS: atom_id res chain seq x y z
N MET A 1 -52.69 27.45 32.39
CA MET A 1 -52.26 26.06 32.47
C MET A 1 -51.89 25.41 31.13
N LYS A 2 -52.36 25.90 29.98
CA LYS A 2 -51.99 25.31 28.65
C LYS A 2 -50.59 25.67 28.15
N THR A 3 -50.02 26.80 28.56
CA THR A 3 -48.70 27.26 28.14
C THR A 3 -47.57 26.53 28.87
N LEU A 4 -47.79 26.10 30.10
CA LEU A 4 -46.81 25.40 30.91
C LEU A 4 -46.50 23.97 30.35
N ASN A 5 -47.54 23.29 29.87
CA ASN A 5 -47.40 21.97 29.26
C ASN A 5 -46.64 21.99 27.92
N LEU A 6 -46.75 23.09 27.15
CA LEU A 6 -46.06 23.24 25.88
C LEU A 6 -44.53 23.42 26.09
N PHE A 7 -44.13 24.21 27.09
CA PHE A 7 -42.72 24.39 27.45
C PHE A 7 -42.08 23.11 27.98
N MET A 8 -42.82 22.31 28.75
CA MET A 8 -42.34 21.04 29.26
C MET A 8 -42.17 20.01 28.15
N LEU A 9 -43.03 20.01 27.13
CA LEU A 9 -42.96 19.14 25.98
C LEU A 9 -41.74 19.48 25.06
N ILE A 10 -41.46 20.77 24.88
CA ILE A 10 -40.31 21.25 24.11
C ILE A 10 -38.99 20.92 24.82
N ALA A 11 -38.95 21.05 26.16
CA ALA A 11 -37.76 20.70 26.94
C ALA A 11 -37.43 19.19 26.89
N VAL A 12 -38.45 18.31 26.85
CA VAL A 12 -38.27 16.87 26.75
C VAL A 12 -37.80 16.48 25.34
N CYS A 13 -38.30 17.14 24.29
CA CYS A 13 -37.82 16.91 22.91
C CYS A 13 -36.37 17.37 22.67
N LEU A 14 -35.93 18.46 23.35
CA LEU A 14 -34.53 18.92 23.23
C LEU A 14 -33.53 18.01 23.92
N MET A 15 -33.94 17.26 24.93
CA MET A 15 -33.05 16.26 25.58
C MET A 15 -32.95 14.94 24.80
N ALA A 16 -33.87 14.64 23.88
CA ALA A 16 -33.86 13.42 23.11
C ALA A 16 -32.86 13.47 21.93
N PHE A 17 -32.35 14.65 21.54
CA PHE A 17 -31.37 14.80 20.47
C PHE A 17 -29.92 14.78 20.96
N ALA A 18 -29.67 14.75 22.28
CA ALA A 18 -28.33 14.67 22.86
C ALA A 18 -27.81 13.24 23.06
N ALA A 19 -28.58 12.22 22.67
CA ALA A 19 -28.26 10.81 22.97
C ALA A 19 -27.91 9.97 21.72
N CYS A 20 -27.50 10.59 20.64
CA CYS A 20 -27.02 9.86 19.46
C CYS A 20 -25.71 10.46 18.94
N SER A 21 -24.62 10.22 19.64
CA SER A 21 -23.28 10.17 19.06
C SER A 21 -22.30 9.54 20.05
N SER A 22 -22.53 8.30 20.44
CA SER A 22 -21.43 7.43 20.77
C SER A 22 -21.22 6.54 19.56
N ASP A 23 -20.41 7.03 18.63
CA ASP A 23 -19.73 6.19 17.68
C ASP A 23 -18.70 5.39 18.50
N ASP A 24 -19.19 4.35 19.18
CA ASP A 24 -18.38 3.41 19.95
C ASP A 24 -17.64 2.44 18.99
N GLY A 25 -17.06 3.00 17.93
CA GLY A 25 -15.99 2.34 17.21
C GLY A 25 -14.83 2.10 18.18
N PRO A 26 -14.05 1.02 18.04
CA PRO A 26 -12.94 0.74 18.92
C PRO A 26 -12.03 1.97 18.99
N SER A 27 -11.96 2.62 20.15
CA SER A 27 -11.11 3.79 20.35
C SER A 27 -9.64 3.35 20.27
N ILE A 28 -8.91 3.90 19.29
CA ILE A 28 -7.47 3.65 19.20
C ILE A 28 -6.78 4.45 20.31
N ASP A 29 -5.88 3.78 21.04
CA ASP A 29 -4.98 4.48 21.96
C ASP A 29 -4.07 5.42 21.15
N THR A 30 -4.32 6.72 21.27
CA THR A 30 -3.57 7.78 20.58
C THR A 30 -2.25 8.12 21.27
N THR A 31 -1.93 7.46 22.40
CA THR A 31 -0.67 7.68 23.11
C THR A 31 0.51 7.39 22.19
N PRO A 32 1.47 8.33 22.06
CA PRO A 32 2.63 8.12 21.22
C PRO A 32 3.46 6.91 21.66
N ALA A 33 3.92 6.14 20.69
CA ALA A 33 4.73 4.95 20.89
C ALA A 33 5.87 4.87 19.86
N ASP A 34 6.88 4.07 20.16
CA ASP A 34 7.91 3.70 19.20
C ASP A 34 7.38 2.57 18.34
N ILE A 35 7.36 2.76 17.02
CA ILE A 35 6.83 1.79 16.05
C ILE A 35 7.99 1.14 15.30
N ARG A 36 8.05 -0.18 15.32
CA ARG A 36 9.02 -0.97 14.56
C ARG A 36 8.41 -1.43 13.24
N ILE A 37 9.02 -1.05 12.14
CA ILE A 37 8.66 -1.49 10.79
C ILE A 37 9.74 -2.43 10.28
N THR A 38 9.36 -3.67 9.97
CA THR A 38 10.26 -4.69 9.42
C THR A 38 9.94 -4.88 7.94
N PHE A 39 10.94 -4.90 7.09
CA PHE A 39 10.78 -5.13 5.66
C PHE A 39 10.96 -6.61 5.35
N ALA A 40 9.92 -7.24 4.81
CA ALA A 40 9.99 -8.61 4.31
C ALA A 40 10.64 -8.63 2.92
N LYS A 41 11.48 -9.62 2.68
CA LYS A 41 12.19 -9.79 1.41
C LYS A 41 11.22 -9.92 0.23
N PRO A 42 11.53 -9.33 -0.93
CA PRO A 42 10.74 -9.55 -2.15
C PRO A 42 10.79 -11.02 -2.57
N ALA A 43 9.74 -11.48 -3.25
CA ALA A 43 9.72 -12.81 -3.84
C ALA A 43 10.88 -12.97 -4.85
N GLY A 44 11.51 -14.13 -4.85
CA GLY A 44 12.64 -14.44 -5.75
C GLY A 44 14.02 -14.01 -5.25
N TYR A 45 14.10 -13.24 -4.16
CA TYR A 45 15.37 -12.84 -3.56
C TYR A 45 15.68 -13.70 -2.33
N SER A 46 16.74 -14.50 -2.41
CA SER A 46 17.26 -15.31 -1.33
C SER A 46 18.66 -14.81 -0.92
N GLY A 47 19.08 -15.12 0.30
CA GLY A 47 20.38 -14.72 0.78
C GLY A 47 20.40 -13.42 1.58
N GLU A 48 21.57 -12.83 1.70
CA GLU A 48 21.78 -11.58 2.45
C GLU A 48 21.38 -10.39 1.59
N LEU A 49 20.55 -9.51 2.15
CA LEU A 49 20.09 -8.29 1.52
C LEU A 49 20.47 -7.08 2.36
N THR A 50 20.80 -5.99 1.70
CA THR A 50 21.07 -4.71 2.35
C THR A 50 20.06 -3.67 1.86
N LEU A 51 19.51 -2.88 2.79
CA LEU A 51 18.61 -1.78 2.42
C LEU A 51 19.33 -0.46 2.68
N THR A 52 19.29 0.42 1.67
CA THR A 52 19.86 1.76 1.73
C THR A 52 18.87 2.81 1.23
N ASP A 53 19.08 4.06 1.63
CA ASP A 53 18.30 5.21 1.18
C ASP A 53 16.78 5.06 1.41
N ILE A 54 16.39 4.36 2.47
CA ILE A 54 14.97 4.16 2.78
C ILE A 54 14.34 5.48 3.22
N LYS A 55 13.38 5.92 2.41
CA LYS A 55 12.47 7.04 2.69
C LYS A 55 11.11 6.46 3.05
N LEU A 56 10.66 6.74 4.25
CA LEU A 56 9.40 6.23 4.77
C LEU A 56 8.47 7.39 5.06
N THR A 57 7.21 7.30 4.66
CA THR A 57 6.17 8.29 4.94
C THR A 57 4.99 7.61 5.60
N LEU A 58 4.55 8.17 6.72
CA LEU A 58 3.27 7.86 7.34
C LEU A 58 2.25 8.93 6.94
N THR A 59 1.14 8.51 6.35
CA THR A 59 0.00 9.38 6.08
C THR A 59 -1.14 9.01 7.02
N ASP A 60 -1.51 9.91 7.91
CA ASP A 60 -2.69 9.74 8.76
C ASP A 60 -3.94 9.75 7.88
N ILE A 61 -4.70 8.67 7.87
CA ILE A 61 -5.85 8.50 6.97
C ILE A 61 -6.99 9.47 7.30
N ASN A 62 -7.16 9.81 8.58
CA ASN A 62 -8.25 10.67 9.03
C ASN A 62 -7.99 12.15 8.69
N THR A 63 -6.73 12.58 8.75
CA THR A 63 -6.36 13.99 8.55
C THR A 63 -5.68 14.26 7.22
N GLY A 64 -5.21 13.22 6.53
CA GLY A 64 -4.37 13.34 5.33
C GLY A 64 -2.97 13.89 5.60
N LYS A 65 -2.58 14.04 6.86
CA LYS A 65 -1.27 14.58 7.23
C LYS A 65 -0.17 13.57 6.93
N GLU A 66 0.81 14.01 6.16
CA GLU A 66 2.01 13.23 5.85
C GLU A 66 3.14 13.57 6.82
N THR A 67 3.82 12.53 7.30
CA THR A 67 4.99 12.66 8.16
C THR A 67 6.12 11.80 7.58
N PRO A 68 7.15 12.43 6.99
CA PRO A 68 8.30 11.71 6.47
C PRO A 68 9.27 11.32 7.60
N PHE A 69 9.87 10.14 7.46
CA PHE A 69 10.89 9.62 8.35
C PHE A 69 12.13 9.19 7.57
N ASN A 70 13.29 9.64 8.05
CA ASN A 70 14.60 9.26 7.54
C ASN A 70 15.33 8.54 8.68
N ALA A 71 14.96 7.32 8.97
CA ALA A 71 15.60 6.52 10.01
C ALA A 71 16.55 5.49 9.38
N PRO A 72 17.71 5.22 9.99
CA PRO A 72 18.62 4.19 9.50
C PRO A 72 17.95 2.83 9.59
N VAL A 73 18.19 2.00 8.59
CA VAL A 73 17.76 0.61 8.57
C VAL A 73 18.75 -0.21 9.37
N ALA A 74 18.27 -1.01 10.31
CA ALA A 74 19.08 -1.94 11.06
C ALA A 74 19.42 -3.20 10.22
N GLU A 75 20.41 -3.98 10.65
CA GLU A 75 20.87 -5.21 9.96
C GLU A 75 19.75 -6.24 9.75
N ASP A 76 18.72 -6.22 10.59
CA ASP A 76 17.54 -7.09 10.49
C ASP A 76 16.45 -6.55 9.55
N MET A 77 16.78 -5.63 8.66
CA MET A 77 15.88 -4.99 7.72
C MET A 77 14.70 -4.27 8.42
N ALA A 78 14.96 -3.62 9.54
CA ALA A 78 13.94 -2.90 10.28
C ALA A 78 14.30 -1.44 10.52
N VAL A 79 13.25 -0.61 10.65
CA VAL A 79 13.32 0.80 11.03
C VAL A 79 12.49 1.00 12.28
N THR A 80 12.98 1.79 13.23
CA THR A 80 12.19 2.19 14.40
C THR A 80 11.83 3.67 14.29
N LEU A 81 10.54 3.93 14.19
CA LEU A 81 9.98 5.28 14.19
C LEU A 81 9.70 5.69 15.63
N LYS A 82 10.21 6.84 16.02
CA LYS A 82 10.07 7.33 17.40
C LYS A 82 8.85 8.22 17.56
N ASN A 83 8.16 8.06 18.70
CA ASN A 83 7.11 8.96 19.13
C ASN A 83 5.96 9.15 18.11
N VAL A 84 5.49 8.04 17.52
CA VAL A 84 4.37 8.03 16.58
C VAL A 84 3.06 8.02 17.37
N ALA A 85 2.17 8.96 17.12
CA ALA A 85 0.83 8.96 17.71
C ALA A 85 0.03 7.73 17.24
N GLY A 86 -0.81 7.19 18.11
CA GLY A 86 -1.69 6.09 17.68
C GLY A 86 -2.75 6.59 16.69
N GLY A 87 -3.09 5.76 15.69
CA GLY A 87 -4.04 6.14 14.65
C GLY A 87 -4.10 5.14 13.50
N TYR A 88 -4.86 5.51 12.46
CA TYR A 88 -4.92 4.78 11.19
C TYR A 88 -3.97 5.41 10.19
N TYR A 89 -3.08 4.61 9.65
CA TYR A 89 -2.03 5.10 8.77
C TYR A 89 -1.98 4.34 7.45
N ARG A 90 -1.67 5.09 6.41
CA ARG A 90 -1.07 4.60 5.19
C ARG A 90 0.44 4.70 5.35
N ILE A 91 1.15 3.62 5.05
CA ILE A 91 2.60 3.55 5.17
C ILE A 91 3.16 3.34 3.77
N SER A 92 4.05 4.20 3.33
CA SER A 92 4.79 4.05 2.09
C SER A 92 6.29 4.13 2.36
N ALA A 93 7.05 3.27 1.71
CA ALA A 93 8.50 3.30 1.77
C ALA A 93 9.08 3.11 0.37
N THR A 94 10.15 3.83 0.07
CA THR A 94 10.96 3.66 -1.14
C THR A 94 12.42 3.64 -0.76
N GLY A 95 13.26 2.98 -1.57
CA GLY A 95 14.70 2.93 -1.31
C GLY A 95 15.41 2.01 -2.28
N LYS A 96 16.60 1.57 -1.89
CA LYS A 96 17.45 0.67 -2.67
C LYS A 96 17.73 -0.60 -1.90
N MET A 97 17.76 -1.72 -2.61
CA MET A 97 18.10 -3.03 -2.08
C MET A 97 19.31 -3.57 -2.81
N GLY A 98 20.40 -3.80 -2.05
CA GLY A 98 21.59 -4.52 -2.51
C GLY A 98 21.40 -6.02 -2.29
N TYR A 99 21.83 -6.81 -3.26
CA TYR A 99 21.83 -8.27 -3.22
C TYR A 99 22.99 -8.84 -4.04
N ARG A 100 23.29 -10.11 -3.87
CA ARG A 100 24.22 -10.84 -4.74
C ARG A 100 23.44 -11.76 -5.68
N ASN A 101 23.77 -11.68 -6.96
CA ASN A 101 23.20 -12.58 -7.95
C ASN A 101 23.86 -13.99 -7.91
N SER A 102 23.43 -14.91 -8.79
CA SER A 102 23.99 -16.26 -8.89
C SER A 102 25.51 -16.28 -9.14
N ASP A 103 26.05 -15.28 -9.80
CA ASP A 103 27.46 -15.13 -10.12
C ASP A 103 28.28 -14.45 -8.99
N LEU A 104 27.63 -14.25 -7.83
CA LEU A 104 28.21 -13.56 -6.68
C LEU A 104 28.55 -12.08 -6.93
N VAL A 105 27.98 -11.49 -7.97
CA VAL A 105 28.12 -10.06 -8.28
C VAL A 105 27.13 -9.27 -7.46
N GLU A 106 27.60 -8.18 -6.85
CA GLU A 106 26.73 -7.24 -6.13
C GLU A 106 25.89 -6.42 -7.10
N LYS A 107 24.60 -6.42 -6.88
CA LYS A 107 23.60 -5.68 -7.65
C LYS A 107 22.77 -4.82 -6.72
N THR A 108 22.19 -3.77 -7.28
CA THR A 108 21.28 -2.86 -6.54
C THR A 108 20.04 -2.61 -7.37
N VAL A 109 18.87 -2.70 -6.73
CA VAL A 109 17.58 -2.42 -7.35
C VAL A 109 16.79 -1.44 -6.49
N ASP A 110 15.91 -0.68 -7.13
CA ASP A 110 14.97 0.17 -6.43
C ASP A 110 13.82 -0.67 -5.87
N VAL A 111 13.45 -0.39 -4.63
CA VAL A 111 12.37 -1.09 -3.94
C VAL A 111 11.35 -0.13 -3.38
N ALA A 112 10.12 -0.61 -3.29
CA ALA A 112 9.02 0.09 -2.64
C ALA A 112 8.25 -0.87 -1.73
N ALA A 113 7.61 -0.33 -0.71
CA ALA A 113 6.67 -1.05 0.13
C ALA A 113 5.47 -0.14 0.46
N TYR A 114 4.32 -0.74 0.61
CA TYR A 114 3.08 -0.02 0.85
C TYR A 114 2.14 -0.83 1.75
N SER A 115 1.45 -0.13 2.65
CA SER A 115 0.34 -0.67 3.42
C SER A 115 -0.71 0.41 3.61
N ASP A 116 -1.98 0.08 3.51
CA ASP A 116 -3.11 0.98 3.73
C ASP A 116 -3.95 0.50 4.91
N GLY A 117 -4.53 1.44 5.65
CA GLY A 117 -5.40 1.13 6.79
C GLY A 117 -4.69 0.47 7.98
N THR A 118 -3.39 0.65 8.14
CA THR A 118 -2.64 0.06 9.24
C THR A 118 -2.93 0.80 10.55
N VAL A 119 -3.37 0.07 11.56
CA VAL A 119 -3.51 0.60 12.92
C VAL A 119 -2.15 0.61 13.60
N LEU A 120 -1.67 1.78 13.97
CA LEU A 120 -0.48 1.96 14.81
C LEU A 120 -0.93 2.38 16.20
N SER A 121 -0.41 1.73 17.22
CA SER A 121 -0.67 2.05 18.62
C SER A 121 0.42 1.43 19.49
N ARG A 122 0.39 1.67 20.78
CA ARG A 122 1.29 1.00 21.73
C ARG A 122 1.12 -0.53 21.70
N GLU A 123 -0.10 -1.03 21.47
CA GLU A 123 -0.38 -2.47 21.36
C GLU A 123 0.02 -3.03 20.01
N ASN A 124 -0.06 -2.22 18.95
CA ASN A 124 0.30 -2.56 17.58
C ASN A 124 1.58 -1.80 17.17
N ALA A 125 2.65 -1.98 17.93
CA ALA A 125 3.91 -1.27 17.73
C ALA A 125 4.86 -1.96 16.74
N ALA A 126 4.45 -3.05 16.10
CA ALA A 126 5.25 -3.78 15.13
C ALA A 126 4.44 -4.03 13.84
N VAL A 127 5.02 -3.66 12.70
CA VAL A 127 4.42 -3.81 11.37
C VAL A 127 5.41 -4.47 10.43
N SER A 128 4.95 -5.40 9.60
CA SER A 128 5.74 -5.99 8.52
C SER A 128 5.26 -5.46 7.17
N LEU A 129 6.17 -4.93 6.34
CA LEU A 129 5.92 -4.45 4.99
C LEU A 129 6.63 -5.34 3.98
N ALA A 130 5.91 -5.87 3.01
CA ALA A 130 6.52 -6.63 1.92
C ALA A 130 7.17 -5.65 0.92
N LEU A 131 8.46 -5.84 0.68
CA LEU A 131 9.16 -5.10 -0.37
C LEU A 131 8.76 -5.62 -1.74
N GLN A 132 8.65 -4.71 -2.67
CA GLN A 132 8.48 -4.97 -4.09
C GLN A 132 9.61 -4.30 -4.85
N VAL A 133 10.16 -4.94 -5.86
CA VAL A 133 11.14 -4.33 -6.74
C VAL A 133 10.42 -3.37 -7.67
N SER A 134 10.78 -2.10 -7.62
CA SER A 134 10.13 -1.01 -8.38
C SER A 134 10.91 -0.59 -9.62
N SER A 135 12.17 -0.98 -9.72
CA SER A 135 12.95 -0.75 -10.94
C SER A 135 12.59 -1.76 -12.02
N GLN A 136 12.52 -1.30 -13.26
CA GLN A 136 12.53 -2.24 -14.37
C GLN A 136 13.81 -3.09 -14.28
N PRO A 137 13.72 -4.39 -14.60
CA PRO A 137 14.90 -5.23 -14.65
C PRO A 137 15.93 -4.56 -15.56
N ASP A 138 17.20 -4.56 -15.13
CA ASP A 138 18.31 -4.23 -15.99
C ASP A 138 18.21 -5.13 -17.24
N PRO A 139 18.02 -4.57 -18.45
CA PRO A 139 17.88 -5.37 -19.67
C PRO A 139 19.11 -6.27 -19.92
N ASP A 140 20.24 -5.97 -19.28
CA ASP A 140 21.47 -6.76 -19.39
C ASP A 140 21.61 -7.77 -18.23
N SER A 141 20.68 -7.81 -17.26
CA SER A 141 20.70 -8.81 -16.19
C SER A 141 19.92 -10.05 -16.59
N GLU A 142 20.62 -11.11 -17.01
CA GLU A 142 20.01 -12.42 -17.29
C GLU A 142 19.29 -13.03 -16.06
N ASP A 143 19.61 -12.57 -14.85
CA ASP A 143 19.13 -13.17 -13.61
C ASP A 143 17.78 -12.63 -13.10
N ILE A 144 17.35 -11.45 -13.57
CA ILE A 144 16.05 -10.87 -13.21
C ILE A 144 15.37 -10.38 -14.49
N ALA A 145 15.26 -11.26 -15.47
CA ALA A 145 14.26 -11.09 -16.50
C ALA A 145 12.91 -10.95 -15.77
N TYR A 146 12.15 -9.89 -16.06
CA TYR A 146 10.82 -9.72 -15.52
C TYR A 146 10.04 -11.04 -15.71
N ARG A 147 9.93 -11.80 -14.64
CA ARG A 147 9.28 -13.10 -14.64
C ARG A 147 7.88 -12.92 -14.10
N GLY A 148 6.92 -12.88 -15.00
CA GLY A 148 5.54 -12.68 -14.62
C GLY A 148 4.65 -12.50 -15.85
N PHE A 149 3.46 -11.99 -15.61
CA PHE A 149 2.58 -11.58 -16.69
C PHE A 149 3.08 -10.26 -17.29
N VAL A 150 3.27 -10.23 -18.59
CA VAL A 150 3.57 -9.02 -19.37
C VAL A 150 2.43 -8.73 -20.33
N MET A 151 2.12 -7.47 -20.53
CA MET A 151 1.17 -7.05 -21.55
C MET A 151 1.89 -7.03 -22.88
N ALA A 152 1.61 -8.04 -23.73
CA ALA A 152 2.27 -8.23 -25.02
C ALA A 152 1.62 -7.36 -26.10
N GLU A 153 0.31 -7.15 -26.03
CA GLU A 153 -0.43 -6.38 -27.03
C GLU A 153 -1.63 -5.66 -26.39
N ILE A 154 -1.88 -4.44 -26.85
CA ILE A 154 -3.08 -3.68 -26.54
C ILE A 154 -3.70 -3.23 -27.85
N PHE A 155 -4.94 -3.63 -28.11
CA PHE A 155 -5.73 -3.14 -29.23
C PHE A 155 -6.87 -2.26 -28.69
N CYS A 156 -6.85 -0.98 -29.04
CA CYS A 156 -7.81 0.01 -28.60
C CYS A 156 -8.54 0.71 -29.75
N ALA A 157 -8.26 0.35 -31.01
CA ALA A 157 -8.89 0.94 -32.17
C ALA A 157 -10.18 0.19 -32.49
N GLY A 158 -11.29 0.91 -32.59
CA GLY A 158 -12.54 0.30 -33.05
C GLY A 158 -12.48 -0.07 -34.53
N THR A 159 -13.13 -1.16 -34.90
CA THR A 159 -13.30 -1.59 -36.30
C THR A 159 -14.46 -0.82 -36.93
N ALA A 160 -14.31 -0.38 -38.20
CA ALA A 160 -15.40 0.22 -38.92
C ALA A 160 -16.49 -0.82 -39.23
N ASN A 161 -17.76 -0.52 -38.93
CA ASN A 161 -18.89 -1.33 -39.34
C ASN A 161 -19.25 -1.07 -40.84
N ALA A 162 -20.12 -1.90 -41.38
CA ALA A 162 -20.59 -1.77 -42.80
C ALA A 162 -21.29 -0.46 -43.09
N GLN A 163 -21.74 0.30 -42.10
CA GLN A 163 -22.43 1.57 -42.17
C GLN A 163 -21.51 2.77 -41.94
N GLY A 164 -20.19 2.55 -41.81
CA GLY A 164 -19.19 3.61 -41.60
C GLY A 164 -19.08 4.13 -40.15
N GLY A 165 -19.76 3.51 -39.19
CA GLY A 165 -19.54 3.75 -37.75
C GLY A 165 -18.39 2.91 -37.20
N TYR A 166 -17.90 3.26 -36.02
CA TYR A 166 -16.84 2.52 -35.34
C TYR A 166 -17.42 1.69 -34.20
N TYR A 167 -16.96 0.44 -34.07
CA TYR A 167 -17.17 -0.38 -32.87
C TYR A 167 -16.13 0.00 -31.84
N TYR A 168 -16.50 0.86 -30.89
CA TYR A 168 -15.59 1.27 -29.80
C TYR A 168 -15.38 0.16 -28.75
N ALA A 169 -16.13 -0.93 -28.83
CA ALA A 169 -16.04 -2.06 -27.93
C ALA A 169 -15.04 -3.13 -28.38
N ASP A 170 -14.46 -3.01 -29.57
CA ASP A 170 -13.43 -3.92 -30.07
C ASP A 170 -12.08 -3.57 -29.42
N LYS A 171 -11.93 -3.95 -28.17
CA LYS A 171 -10.70 -3.79 -27.39
C LYS A 171 -10.26 -5.15 -26.89
N TYR A 172 -8.97 -5.43 -26.97
CA TYR A 172 -8.41 -6.60 -26.33
C TYR A 172 -7.01 -6.33 -25.79
N PHE A 173 -6.63 -7.16 -24.83
CA PHE A 173 -5.29 -7.20 -24.28
C PHE A 173 -4.75 -8.61 -24.46
N VAL A 174 -3.51 -8.72 -24.89
CA VAL A 174 -2.78 -9.98 -24.88
C VAL A 174 -1.81 -9.96 -23.72
N ILE A 175 -2.02 -10.86 -22.79
CA ILE A 175 -1.16 -11.04 -21.63
C ILE A 175 -0.34 -12.29 -21.85
N TYR A 176 0.97 -12.16 -21.77
CA TYR A 176 1.91 -13.24 -21.95
C TYR A 176 2.54 -13.63 -20.62
N ASN A 177 2.64 -14.93 -20.35
CA ASN A 177 3.41 -15.44 -19.24
C ASN A 177 4.89 -15.52 -19.66
N ASN A 178 5.69 -14.58 -19.16
CA ASN A 178 7.13 -14.48 -19.42
C ASN A 178 7.95 -15.32 -18.42
N THR A 179 7.43 -16.48 -18.04
CA THR A 179 8.12 -17.43 -17.17
C THR A 179 8.16 -18.82 -17.79
N ASP A 180 9.01 -19.67 -17.24
CA ASP A 180 9.15 -21.08 -17.59
C ASP A 180 8.20 -22.01 -16.80
N HIS A 181 7.30 -21.44 -16.00
CA HIS A 181 6.35 -22.18 -15.17
C HIS A 181 4.92 -21.60 -15.27
N VAL A 182 3.95 -22.36 -14.78
CA VAL A 182 2.54 -21.94 -14.79
C VAL A 182 2.33 -20.81 -13.78
N LEU A 183 1.71 -19.72 -14.25
CA LEU A 183 1.21 -18.63 -13.39
C LEU A 183 -0.31 -18.66 -13.35
N TYR A 184 -0.88 -18.36 -12.20
CA TYR A 184 -2.32 -18.22 -12.00
C TYR A 184 -2.71 -16.73 -12.04
N ALA A 185 -3.72 -16.41 -12.84
CA ALA A 185 -4.19 -15.03 -13.02
C ALA A 185 -5.43 -14.70 -12.15
N ASP A 186 -5.62 -15.42 -11.06
CA ASP A 186 -6.77 -15.32 -10.16
C ASP A 186 -6.90 -13.97 -9.43
N SER A 187 -5.82 -13.21 -9.36
CA SER A 187 -5.79 -11.87 -8.77
C SER A 187 -5.37 -10.78 -9.76
N LEU A 188 -5.41 -11.08 -11.08
CA LEU A 188 -5.05 -10.11 -12.10
C LEU A 188 -6.19 -9.11 -12.32
N VAL A 189 -5.92 -7.82 -12.15
CA VAL A 189 -6.85 -6.72 -12.44
C VAL A 189 -6.26 -5.87 -13.55
N ILE A 190 -7.06 -5.63 -14.59
CA ILE A 190 -6.75 -4.66 -15.65
C ILE A 190 -7.73 -3.49 -15.46
N ALA A 191 -7.19 -2.31 -15.14
CA ALA A 191 -7.96 -1.08 -14.99
C ALA A 191 -7.77 -0.19 -16.21
N GLU A 192 -8.89 0.44 -16.67
CA GLU A 192 -8.93 1.39 -17.80
C GLU A 192 -9.07 2.83 -17.25
#